data_ca02577f91e7f5da81369a7d574b1cb1
#
_entry.id   ca02577f91e7f5da81369a7d574b1cb1
#
_cell.length_a   1.000
_cell.length_b   1.000
_cell.length_c   1.000
_cell.angle_alpha   90.00
_cell.angle_beta   90.00
_cell.angle_gamma   90.00
#
_symmetry.space_group_name_H-M   'P 1'
#
loop_
_entity.id
_entity.type
_entity.pdbx_description
1 polymer ?
#
loop_
_entity_poly.entity_id
_entity_poly.type
_entity_poly.pdbx_seq_one_letter_code
_entity_poly.pdbx_strand_id
1 'polypeptide(L)'
;PSLTIKGINSGNVGTKARNVIPASATASIGIRLVKGNDPDKMIDLAENHMVKQGYHIVREAPDEATRLAYPKIAKLVRGHGYPAARTSMNNPYAQQIVSRVKEVVGEDLILLPTLGGSLPLYLFTDVLKKPALVVPIANHDNNQHAANENIRIENLWYGIKLMGAIMTMAPE
;
A
#
# COMPACT_ATOMS: atom_id res chain seq x y z
N PRO A 1 9.80 -3.62 3.53
CA PRO A 1 8.55 -4.25 3.10
C PRO A 1 7.84 -4.93 4.26
N SER A 2 6.53 -5.12 4.17
CA SER A 2 5.76 -5.91 5.13
C SER A 2 4.78 -6.82 4.40
N LEU A 3 4.45 -7.96 5.02
CA LEU A 3 3.41 -8.85 4.56
C LEU A 3 2.28 -8.82 5.60
N THR A 4 1.07 -8.58 5.13
CA THR A 4 -0.12 -8.44 5.98
C THR A 4 -1.18 -9.43 5.51
N ILE A 5 -1.73 -10.20 6.42
CA ILE A 5 -2.94 -11.00 6.17
C ILE A 5 -4.13 -10.06 6.32
N LYS A 6 -4.80 -9.76 5.19
CA LYS A 6 -5.96 -8.87 5.16
C LYS A 6 -7.26 -9.55 5.56
N GLY A 7 -7.31 -10.86 5.42
CA GLY A 7 -8.47 -11.65 5.80
C GLY A 7 -8.20 -13.14 5.65
N ILE A 8 -8.88 -13.92 6.47
CA ILE A 8 -8.86 -15.38 6.44
C ILE A 8 -10.32 -15.85 6.46
N ASN A 9 -10.64 -16.84 5.64
CA ASN A 9 -11.94 -17.49 5.63
C ASN A 9 -11.78 -19.01 5.57
N SER A 10 -12.55 -19.72 6.41
CA SER A 10 -12.64 -21.17 6.39
C SER A 10 -13.94 -21.61 7.09
N GLY A 11 -14.63 -22.58 6.53
CA GLY A 11 -15.91 -23.05 7.06
C GLY A 11 -17.02 -22.00 7.06
N ASN A 12 -18.02 -22.22 7.91
CA ASN A 12 -19.17 -21.34 8.08
C ASN A 12 -19.37 -21.01 9.56
N VAL A 13 -19.94 -19.83 9.83
CA VAL A 13 -20.25 -19.35 11.19
C VAL A 13 -21.74 -19.06 11.36
N GLY A 14 -22.17 -18.89 12.61
CA GLY A 14 -23.57 -18.61 12.97
C GLY A 14 -24.50 -19.75 12.59
N THR A 15 -25.67 -19.46 12.04
CA THR A 15 -26.69 -20.43 11.67
C THR A 15 -26.29 -21.41 10.56
N LYS A 16 -25.22 -21.10 9.83
CA LYS A 16 -24.65 -21.94 8.78
C LYS A 16 -23.51 -22.84 9.28
N ALA A 17 -23.13 -22.73 10.57
CA ALA A 17 -22.09 -23.58 11.14
C ALA A 17 -22.48 -25.05 11.05
N ARG A 18 -21.50 -25.91 10.75
CA ARG A 18 -21.68 -27.37 10.64
C ARG A 18 -20.54 -28.06 11.37
N ASN A 19 -20.81 -29.21 11.93
CA ASN A 19 -19.80 -30.03 12.61
C ASN A 19 -19.02 -30.87 11.58
N VAL A 20 -18.25 -30.15 10.74
CA VAL A 20 -17.37 -30.75 9.71
C VAL A 20 -16.07 -30.02 9.66
N ILE A 21 -14.98 -30.71 9.29
CA ILE A 21 -13.69 -30.10 9.00
C ILE A 21 -13.79 -29.43 7.62
N PRO A 22 -13.55 -28.12 7.48
CA PRO A 22 -13.59 -27.47 6.18
C PRO A 22 -12.54 -28.04 5.22
N ALA A 23 -12.93 -28.24 3.97
CA ALA A 23 -12.05 -28.76 2.93
C ALA A 23 -11.01 -27.72 2.43
N SER A 24 -11.24 -26.44 2.73
CA SER A 24 -10.36 -25.36 2.29
C SER A 24 -10.34 -24.20 3.28
N ALA A 25 -9.24 -23.47 3.26
CA ALA A 25 -9.10 -22.17 3.89
C ALA A 25 -8.51 -21.19 2.87
N THR A 26 -8.96 -19.95 2.91
CA THR A 26 -8.49 -18.90 2.00
C THR A 26 -7.93 -17.74 2.82
N ALA A 27 -6.77 -17.23 2.41
CA ALA A 27 -6.20 -16.02 2.97
C ALA A 27 -5.97 -14.97 1.88
N SER A 28 -6.35 -13.73 2.14
CA SER A 28 -5.98 -12.56 1.35
C SER A 28 -4.74 -11.92 1.93
N ILE A 29 -3.67 -11.82 1.14
CA ILE A 29 -2.38 -11.31 1.58
C ILE A 29 -2.06 -10.02 0.83
N GLY A 30 -1.63 -9.00 1.57
CA GLY A 30 -1.07 -7.77 1.02
C GLY A 30 0.42 -7.68 1.31
N ILE A 31 1.21 -7.35 0.28
CA ILE A 31 2.64 -7.09 0.44
C ILE A 31 2.87 -5.60 0.22
N ARG A 32 3.35 -4.90 1.27
CA ARG A 32 3.76 -3.50 1.18
C ARG A 32 5.21 -3.43 0.74
N LEU A 33 5.47 -2.63 -0.27
CA LEU A 33 6.80 -2.50 -0.87
C LEU A 33 7.52 -1.26 -0.36
N VAL A 34 8.84 -1.29 -0.44
CA VAL A 34 9.71 -0.12 -0.33
C VAL A 34 10.44 0.08 -1.65
N LYS A 35 11.01 1.25 -1.88
CA LYS A 35 11.77 1.53 -3.12
C LYS A 35 12.89 0.51 -3.31
N GLY A 36 12.96 -0.05 -4.51
CA GLY A 36 13.90 -1.12 -4.87
C GLY A 36 13.30 -2.52 -4.81
N ASN A 37 12.11 -2.71 -4.21
CA ASN A 37 11.41 -3.98 -4.33
C ASN A 37 10.65 -4.04 -5.67
N ASP A 38 10.80 -5.16 -6.35
CA ASP A 38 10.03 -5.52 -7.53
C ASP A 38 8.76 -6.27 -7.09
N PRO A 39 7.54 -5.84 -7.51
CA PRO A 39 6.29 -6.47 -7.10
C PRO A 39 6.23 -7.97 -7.41
N ASP A 40 6.63 -8.37 -8.62
CA ASP A 40 6.54 -9.76 -9.06
C ASP A 40 7.53 -10.64 -8.32
N LYS A 41 8.77 -10.17 -8.13
CA LYS A 41 9.77 -10.88 -7.32
C LYS A 41 9.33 -11.08 -5.87
N MET A 42 8.59 -10.14 -5.30
CA MET A 42 8.08 -10.30 -3.94
C MET A 42 6.99 -11.35 -3.86
N ILE A 43 6.15 -11.47 -4.91
CA ILE A 43 5.17 -12.56 -5.01
C ILE A 43 5.89 -13.90 -5.21
N ASP A 44 6.93 -13.96 -6.06
CA ASP A 44 7.75 -15.15 -6.26
C ASP A 44 8.39 -15.63 -4.96
N LEU A 45 8.88 -14.71 -4.13
CA LEU A 45 9.44 -15.08 -2.83
C LEU A 45 8.39 -15.69 -1.89
N ALA A 46 7.16 -15.15 -1.88
CA ALA A 46 6.07 -15.71 -1.09
C ALA A 46 5.67 -17.11 -1.61
N GLU A 47 5.55 -17.28 -2.92
CA GLU A 47 5.27 -18.58 -3.55
C GLU A 47 6.36 -19.61 -3.25
N ASN A 48 7.62 -19.23 -3.42
CA ASN A 48 8.76 -20.11 -3.12
C ASN A 48 8.79 -20.51 -1.64
N HIS A 49 8.37 -19.61 -0.74
CA HIS A 49 8.23 -19.94 0.67
C HIS A 49 7.16 -21.03 0.88
N MET A 50 6.02 -20.93 0.23
CA MET A 50 4.95 -21.94 0.30
C MET A 50 5.43 -23.31 -0.23
N VAL A 51 6.16 -23.33 -1.36
CA VAL A 51 6.76 -24.55 -1.92
C VAL A 51 7.74 -25.18 -0.93
N LYS A 52 8.59 -24.37 -0.28
CA LYS A 52 9.51 -24.86 0.76
C LYS A 52 8.78 -25.45 1.99
N GLN A 53 7.54 -25.02 2.26
CA GLN A 53 6.71 -25.59 3.31
C GLN A 53 5.97 -26.88 2.85
N GLY A 54 6.26 -27.36 1.64
CA GLY A 54 5.71 -28.60 1.08
C GLY A 54 4.36 -28.47 0.38
N TYR A 55 3.96 -27.24 0.02
CA TYR A 55 2.74 -27.04 -0.76
C TYR A 55 3.00 -27.25 -2.26
N HIS A 56 2.12 -28.00 -2.90
CA HIS A 56 2.01 -28.04 -4.35
C HIS A 56 1.18 -26.83 -4.81
N ILE A 57 1.78 -25.94 -5.61
CA ILE A 57 1.13 -24.72 -6.04
C ILE A 57 0.38 -24.95 -7.34
N VAL A 58 -0.90 -24.60 -7.36
CA VAL A 58 -1.76 -24.63 -8.55
C VAL A 58 -2.30 -23.23 -8.87
N ARG A 59 -2.68 -22.98 -10.11
CA ARG A 59 -3.29 -21.72 -10.57
C ARG A 59 -4.81 -21.80 -10.67
N GLU A 60 -5.32 -22.99 -10.91
CA GLU A 60 -6.73 -23.30 -11.01
C GLU A 60 -7.18 -24.23 -9.87
N ALA A 61 -8.48 -24.53 -9.81
CA ALA A 61 -8.98 -25.49 -8.86
C ALA A 61 -8.35 -26.87 -9.16
N PRO A 62 -7.73 -27.53 -8.15
CA PRO A 62 -7.10 -28.83 -8.37
C PRO A 62 -8.16 -29.87 -8.72
N ASP A 63 -7.87 -30.71 -9.72
CA ASP A 63 -8.64 -31.89 -10.08
C ASP A 63 -8.46 -33.02 -9.07
N GLU A 64 -9.17 -34.11 -9.25
CA GLU A 64 -9.13 -35.26 -8.37
C GLU A 64 -7.74 -35.92 -8.36
N ALA A 65 -7.11 -36.05 -9.51
CA ALA A 65 -5.77 -36.65 -9.62
C ALA A 65 -4.74 -35.85 -8.84
N THR A 66 -4.76 -34.52 -8.95
CA THR A 66 -3.90 -33.61 -8.19
C THR A 66 -4.17 -33.72 -6.68
N ARG A 67 -5.43 -33.81 -6.27
CA ARG A 67 -5.80 -33.97 -4.84
C ARG A 67 -5.32 -35.29 -4.24
N LEU A 68 -5.32 -36.35 -5.02
CA LEU A 68 -4.82 -37.67 -4.59
C LEU A 68 -3.29 -37.71 -4.55
N ALA A 69 -2.63 -36.99 -5.46
CA ALA A 69 -1.16 -37.00 -5.57
C ALA A 69 -0.46 -36.15 -4.51
N TYR A 70 -1.08 -35.06 -4.04
CA TYR A 70 -0.44 -34.09 -3.16
C TYR A 70 -1.24 -33.87 -1.86
N PRO A 71 -0.62 -34.09 -0.69
CA PRO A 71 -1.30 -33.93 0.60
C PRO A 71 -1.50 -32.46 1.00
N LYS A 72 -0.69 -31.54 0.44
CA LYS A 72 -0.77 -30.10 0.68
C LYS A 72 -0.83 -29.38 -0.66
N ILE A 73 -1.96 -28.78 -0.96
CA ILE A 73 -2.16 -28.03 -2.20
C ILE A 73 -2.55 -26.59 -1.84
N ALA A 74 -1.99 -25.64 -2.54
CA ALA A 74 -2.39 -24.24 -2.46
C ALA A 74 -2.68 -23.68 -3.86
N LYS A 75 -3.89 -23.19 -4.07
CA LYS A 75 -4.21 -22.38 -5.23
C LYS A 75 -3.74 -20.96 -4.97
N LEU A 76 -2.80 -20.48 -5.78
CA LEU A 76 -2.28 -19.11 -5.69
C LEU A 76 -2.84 -18.25 -6.82
N VAL A 77 -3.58 -17.22 -6.44
CA VAL A 77 -4.04 -16.16 -7.34
C VAL A 77 -3.13 -14.95 -7.15
N ARG A 78 -2.37 -14.61 -8.18
CA ARG A 78 -1.49 -13.44 -8.17
C ARG A 78 -2.30 -12.18 -8.48
N GLY A 79 -2.22 -11.20 -7.59
CA GLY A 79 -2.72 -9.84 -7.85
C GLY A 79 -1.68 -9.01 -8.59
N HIS A 80 -2.10 -7.85 -9.07
CA HIS A 80 -1.20 -6.86 -9.64
C HIS A 80 -0.71 -5.90 -8.57
N GLY A 81 0.56 -5.52 -8.66
CA GLY A 81 1.20 -4.53 -7.82
C GLY A 81 1.87 -3.45 -8.65
N TYR A 82 2.35 -2.43 -7.98
CA TYR A 82 3.16 -1.38 -8.58
C TYR A 82 4.33 -1.03 -7.65
N PRO A 83 5.47 -0.52 -8.19
CA PRO A 83 6.63 -0.22 -7.38
C PRO A 83 6.37 0.92 -6.40
N ALA A 84 7.05 0.90 -5.27
CA ALA A 84 7.02 1.97 -4.29
C ALA A 84 7.76 3.20 -4.83
N ALA A 85 7.18 4.37 -4.66
CA ALA A 85 7.82 5.64 -4.98
C ALA A 85 8.67 6.15 -3.82
N ARG A 86 9.71 6.91 -4.13
CA ARG A 86 10.53 7.63 -3.16
C ARG A 86 11.13 8.87 -3.82
N THR A 87 10.97 10.02 -3.16
CA THR A 87 11.73 11.22 -3.46
C THR A 87 12.80 11.42 -2.38
N SER A 88 14.04 11.68 -2.79
CA SER A 88 15.12 11.98 -1.84
C SER A 88 14.82 13.25 -1.07
N MET A 89 15.07 13.25 0.23
CA MET A 89 15.01 14.46 1.06
C MET A 89 15.98 15.56 0.57
N ASN A 90 17.08 15.17 -0.06
CA ASN A 90 18.09 16.06 -0.63
C ASN A 90 17.79 16.48 -2.08
N ASN A 91 16.63 16.14 -2.62
CA ASN A 91 16.24 16.58 -3.95
C ASN A 91 16.04 18.11 -3.94
N PRO A 92 16.64 18.87 -4.88
CA PRO A 92 16.56 20.35 -4.88
C PRO A 92 15.12 20.87 -4.88
N TYR A 93 14.24 20.30 -5.71
CA TYR A 93 12.83 20.69 -5.73
C TYR A 93 12.11 20.36 -4.42
N ALA A 94 12.47 19.24 -3.76
CA ALA A 94 11.92 18.93 -2.45
C ALA A 94 12.33 19.98 -1.41
N GLN A 95 13.57 20.42 -1.43
CA GLN A 95 14.07 21.46 -0.53
C GLN A 95 13.41 22.83 -0.78
N GLN A 96 13.19 23.20 -2.04
CA GLN A 96 12.44 24.42 -2.39
C GLN A 96 11.01 24.38 -1.84
N ILE A 97 10.30 23.25 -2.03
CA ILE A 97 8.95 23.08 -1.49
C ILE A 97 8.98 23.14 0.05
N VAL A 98 9.94 22.50 0.70
CA VAL A 98 10.09 22.54 2.16
C VAL A 98 10.29 23.99 2.64
N SER A 99 11.17 24.76 1.99
CA SER A 99 11.38 26.17 2.32
C SER A 99 10.09 26.96 2.16
N ARG A 100 9.37 26.76 1.07
CA ARG A 100 8.12 27.47 0.81
C ARG A 100 7.01 27.10 1.80
N VAL A 101 6.92 25.83 2.19
CA VAL A 101 5.98 25.37 3.21
C VAL A 101 6.31 26.00 4.56
N LYS A 102 7.59 26.09 4.95
CA LYS A 102 8.01 26.74 6.18
C LYS A 102 7.61 28.23 6.25
N GLU A 103 7.65 28.96 5.15
CA GLU A 103 7.15 30.34 5.10
C GLU A 103 5.68 30.48 5.49
N VAL A 104 4.88 29.43 5.24
CA VAL A 104 3.44 29.40 5.54
C VAL A 104 3.13 28.89 6.93
N VAL A 105 3.82 27.83 7.38
CA VAL A 105 3.52 27.10 8.64
C VAL A 105 4.49 27.42 9.78
N GLY A 106 5.63 28.02 9.49
CA GLY A 106 6.70 28.29 10.48
C GLY A 106 7.73 27.16 10.56
N GLU A 107 8.65 27.32 11.51
CA GLU A 107 9.78 26.40 11.68
C GLU A 107 9.41 25.03 12.29
N ASP A 108 8.22 24.90 12.87
CA ASP A 108 7.74 23.65 13.47
C ASP A 108 7.31 22.60 12.44
N LEU A 109 7.65 22.80 11.16
CA LEU A 109 7.36 21.85 10.08
C LEU A 109 8.03 20.49 10.33
N ILE A 110 7.20 19.44 10.45
CA ILE A 110 7.69 18.07 10.61
C ILE A 110 7.90 17.46 9.22
N LEU A 111 9.12 17.00 8.96
CA LEU A 111 9.48 16.31 7.73
C LEU A 111 9.58 14.80 7.98
N LEU A 112 8.79 14.04 7.25
CA LEU A 112 8.80 12.57 7.33
C LEU A 112 9.41 11.98 6.05
N PRO A 113 10.50 11.21 6.16
CA PRO A 113 11.14 10.58 5.00
C PRO A 113 10.34 9.42 4.42
N THR A 114 9.36 8.92 5.16
CA THR A 114 8.55 7.75 4.80
C THR A 114 7.11 7.93 5.24
N LEU A 115 6.19 7.65 4.34
CA LEU A 115 4.75 7.63 4.63
C LEU A 115 4.19 6.25 4.27
N GLY A 116 3.37 5.68 5.16
CA GLY A 116 2.63 4.45 4.91
C GLY A 116 1.36 4.75 4.12
N GLY A 117 1.34 4.38 2.85
CA GLY A 117 0.19 4.55 1.98
C GLY A 117 0.40 3.83 0.66
N SER A 118 -0.65 3.67 -0.14
CA SER A 118 -0.55 3.07 -1.47
C SER A 118 -1.21 4.00 -2.48
N LEU A 119 -0.37 4.74 -3.20
CA LEU A 119 -0.76 5.59 -4.30
C LEU A 119 0.11 5.23 -5.51
N PRO A 120 -0.40 5.30 -6.75
CA PRO A 120 0.37 4.97 -7.95
C PRO A 120 1.38 6.08 -8.31
N LEU A 121 2.15 6.54 -7.32
CA LEU A 121 3.11 7.64 -7.49
C LEU A 121 4.26 7.29 -8.45
N TYR A 122 4.47 6.00 -8.73
CA TYR A 122 5.46 5.55 -9.71
C TYR A 122 5.20 6.14 -11.11
N LEU A 123 3.95 6.48 -11.45
CA LEU A 123 3.62 7.18 -12.69
C LEU A 123 4.36 8.52 -12.79
N PHE A 124 4.50 9.23 -11.68
CA PHE A 124 5.24 10.48 -11.63
C PHE A 124 6.74 10.24 -11.49
N THR A 125 7.15 9.40 -10.54
CA THR A 125 8.57 9.24 -10.22
C THR A 125 9.34 8.40 -11.24
N ASP A 126 8.72 7.33 -11.77
CA ASP A 126 9.41 6.36 -12.61
C ASP A 126 9.07 6.53 -14.09
N VAL A 127 7.85 6.95 -14.45
CA VAL A 127 7.46 7.19 -15.84
C VAL A 127 7.78 8.64 -16.26
N LEU A 128 7.23 9.62 -15.54
CA LEU A 128 7.44 11.04 -15.87
C LEU A 128 8.77 11.60 -15.36
N LYS A 129 9.51 10.84 -14.52
CA LYS A 129 10.79 11.26 -13.92
C LYS A 129 10.68 12.56 -13.11
N LYS A 130 9.53 12.78 -12.48
CA LYS A 130 9.29 13.95 -11.62
C LYS A 130 9.23 13.52 -10.17
N PRO A 131 9.79 14.31 -9.25
CA PRO A 131 9.66 14.04 -7.82
C PRO A 131 8.20 14.15 -7.37
N ALA A 132 7.81 13.37 -6.37
CA ALA A 132 6.50 13.45 -5.75
C ALA A 132 6.68 13.65 -4.24
N LEU A 133 6.00 14.65 -3.71
CA LEU A 133 5.96 14.95 -2.29
C LEU A 133 4.52 14.91 -1.80
N VAL A 134 4.32 14.39 -0.61
CA VAL A 134 3.01 14.38 0.06
C VAL A 134 2.97 15.56 1.01
N VAL A 135 2.02 16.45 0.80
CA VAL A 135 1.78 17.63 1.64
C VAL A 135 0.38 17.48 2.23
N PRO A 136 0.23 16.89 3.44
CA PRO A 136 -1.06 16.64 4.04
C PRO A 136 -1.72 17.94 4.50
N ILE A 137 -3.05 18.01 4.33
CA ILE A 137 -3.86 19.17 4.74
C ILE A 137 -5.00 18.77 5.69
N ALA A 138 -5.42 17.51 5.70
CA ALA A 138 -6.52 17.05 6.53
C ALA A 138 -6.09 16.90 8.01
N ASN A 139 -7.07 17.03 8.90
CA ASN A 139 -6.89 16.74 10.32
C ASN A 139 -6.64 15.24 10.57
N HIS A 140 -5.94 14.91 11.64
CA HIS A 140 -5.57 13.53 11.99
C HIS A 140 -6.78 12.64 12.35
N ASP A 141 -7.86 13.25 12.78
CA ASP A 141 -9.10 12.62 13.22
C ASP A 141 -10.24 12.72 12.18
N ASN A 142 -9.88 12.78 10.92
CA ASN A 142 -10.81 12.97 9.80
C ASN A 142 -11.64 11.73 9.44
N ASN A 143 -11.52 10.63 10.17
CA ASN A 143 -12.15 9.34 9.87
C ASN A 143 -11.86 8.80 8.45
N GLN A 144 -10.65 9.02 7.94
CA GLN A 144 -10.26 8.57 6.60
C GLN A 144 -10.59 7.09 6.37
N HIS A 145 -11.25 6.79 5.26
CA HIS A 145 -11.74 5.45 4.88
C HIS A 145 -12.86 4.89 5.80
N ALA A 146 -13.51 5.73 6.59
CA ALA A 146 -14.62 5.33 7.47
C ALA A 146 -15.86 6.20 7.24
N ALA A 147 -16.96 5.82 7.89
CA ALA A 147 -18.17 6.65 7.88
C ALA A 147 -17.89 8.03 8.51
N ASN A 148 -18.56 9.06 7.99
CA ASN A 148 -18.39 10.45 8.43
C ASN A 148 -16.96 10.99 8.23
N GLU A 149 -16.27 10.58 7.18
CA GLU A 149 -15.03 11.20 6.77
C GLU A 149 -15.22 12.71 6.60
N ASN A 150 -14.32 13.49 7.18
CA ASN A 150 -14.50 14.93 7.29
C ASN A 150 -13.17 15.68 7.22
N ILE A 151 -13.26 16.99 6.99
CA ILE A 151 -12.14 17.93 7.13
C ILE A 151 -12.60 19.12 7.95
N ARG A 152 -11.79 19.58 8.89
CA ARG A 152 -12.06 20.83 9.61
C ARG A 152 -11.94 22.01 8.66
N ILE A 153 -12.84 22.98 8.80
CA ILE A 153 -12.83 24.18 7.95
C ILE A 153 -11.49 24.91 8.04
N GLU A 154 -10.87 24.95 9.21
CA GLU A 154 -9.54 25.54 9.41
C GLU A 154 -8.45 24.83 8.58
N ASN A 155 -8.51 23.50 8.51
CA ASN A 155 -7.62 22.71 7.68
C ASN A 155 -7.85 22.94 6.18
N LEU A 156 -9.11 23.18 5.78
CA LEU A 156 -9.42 23.55 4.41
C LEU A 156 -8.78 24.89 4.02
N TRP A 157 -8.94 25.91 4.86
CA TRP A 157 -8.32 27.23 4.63
C TRP A 157 -6.79 27.15 4.66
N TYR A 158 -6.24 26.40 5.60
CA TYR A 158 -4.81 26.09 5.65
C TYR A 158 -4.33 25.44 4.35
N GLY A 159 -5.04 24.43 3.86
CA GLY A 159 -4.71 23.74 2.61
C GLY A 159 -4.74 24.65 1.39
N ILE A 160 -5.76 25.52 1.27
CA ILE A 160 -5.85 26.49 0.18
C ILE A 160 -4.65 27.47 0.21
N LYS A 161 -4.34 28.02 1.38
CA LYS A 161 -3.19 28.92 1.56
C LYS A 161 -1.87 28.23 1.21
N LEU A 162 -1.68 27.00 1.70
CA LEU A 162 -0.47 26.21 1.49
C LEU A 162 -0.27 25.85 0.01
N MET A 163 -1.32 25.31 -0.64
CA MET A 163 -1.25 24.96 -2.06
C MET A 163 -1.08 26.21 -2.94
N GLY A 164 -1.74 27.31 -2.61
CA GLY A 164 -1.53 28.60 -3.29
C GLY A 164 -0.07 29.06 -3.20
N ALA A 165 0.55 28.92 -2.04
CA ALA A 165 1.95 29.28 -1.86
C ALA A 165 2.89 28.38 -2.70
N ILE A 166 2.65 27.08 -2.74
CA ILE A 166 3.44 26.13 -3.55
C ILE A 166 3.26 26.41 -5.05
N MET A 167 2.02 26.61 -5.51
CA MET A 167 1.71 26.83 -6.93
C MET A 167 2.24 28.16 -7.48
N THR A 168 2.50 29.12 -6.62
CA THR A 168 3.07 30.44 -6.99
C THR A 168 4.59 30.52 -6.85
N MET A 169 5.26 29.41 -6.60
CA MET A 169 6.73 29.35 -6.61
C MET A 169 7.25 29.68 -8.01
N ALA A 170 8.27 30.54 -8.08
CA ALA A 170 8.94 30.79 -9.35
C ALA A 170 9.68 29.52 -9.80
N PRO A 171 9.63 29.16 -11.08
CA PRO A 171 10.52 28.15 -11.62
C PRO A 171 11.95 28.68 -11.60
N GLU A 172 12.88 27.93 -11.05
CA GLU A 172 14.33 28.15 -11.23
C GLU A 172 14.86 27.44 -12.47
#